data_4c9e3cddc931f0526cb39d9f2e84bfa9
#
_entry.id   4c9e3cddc931f0526cb39d9f2e84bfa9
#
_cell.length_a   1.000
_cell.length_b   1.000
_cell.length_c   1.000
_cell.angle_alpha   90.00
_cell.angle_beta   90.00
_cell.angle_gamma   90.00
#
_symmetry.space_group_name_H-M   'P 1'
#
loop_
_entity.id
_entity.type
_entity.pdbx_description
1 polymer ?
#
loop_
_entity_poly.entity_id
_entity_poly.type
_entity_poly.pdbx_seq_one_letter_code
_entity_poly.pdbx_strand_id
1 'polypeptide(L)'
;FDSREEIKEKTHKEKDIFQWKRIEVLKDYRFYIICLNMLAMPWIATGVFVYQSFITESKDWGTFIIAQSFMVYSILSVVTLLVSGFLIDKFSSRKLLIYMNIPLMISTLVLIFFNTPVTSFIFLGLIGISNGLANVLGSSTWAEIYGVKYIGSIKALSTALMVFSTAFGTALFGFLIDKGYSIEQIAFVSFIYIFISIILLLFVRNKLNPRYI
;
A
#
# COMPACT_ATOMS: atom_id res chain seq x y z
N PHE A 1 48.44 8.13 12.69
CA PHE A 1 47.41 9.18 12.94
C PHE A 1 46.60 9.47 11.69
N ASP A 2 47.08 9.06 10.53
CA ASP A 2 46.52 9.39 9.21
C ASP A 2 45.36 8.46 8.75
N SER A 3 45.33 7.22 9.25
CA SER A 3 44.35 6.23 8.82
C SER A 3 42.92 6.47 9.33
N ARG A 4 42.74 7.24 10.42
CA ARG A 4 41.41 7.58 10.97
C ARG A 4 40.76 8.77 10.27
N GLU A 5 41.56 9.68 9.71
CA GLU A 5 41.03 10.80 8.91
C GLU A 5 40.69 10.35 7.50
N GLU A 6 41.45 9.47 6.87
CA GLU A 6 41.10 8.86 5.58
C GLU A 6 39.84 7.95 5.66
N ILE A 7 39.61 7.27 6.79
CA ILE A 7 38.39 6.52 7.02
C ILE A 7 37.21 7.47 7.21
N LYS A 8 37.38 8.60 7.88
CA LYS A 8 36.34 9.65 8.02
C LYS A 8 36.04 10.34 6.69
N GLU A 9 37.03 10.62 5.86
CA GLU A 9 36.80 11.20 4.53
C GLU A 9 36.17 10.25 3.54
N LYS A 10 36.46 8.94 3.63
CA LYS A 10 35.76 7.91 2.83
C LYS A 10 34.32 7.64 3.28
N THR A 11 33.97 7.91 4.55
CA THR A 11 32.62 7.74 5.09
C THR A 11 31.72 8.96 4.78
N HIS A 12 32.26 10.10 4.33
CA HIS A 12 31.53 11.36 4.12
C HIS A 12 31.24 11.72 2.65
N LYS A 13 31.33 10.78 1.71
CA LYS A 13 30.65 10.92 0.41
C LYS A 13 29.33 10.17 0.39
N GLU A 14 28.51 10.30 1.43
CA GLU A 14 27.09 10.15 1.28
C GLU A 14 26.62 11.25 0.32
N LYS A 15 26.28 10.85 -0.90
CA LYS A 15 25.69 11.77 -1.88
C LYS A 15 24.47 12.39 -1.24
N ASP A 16 24.50 13.67 -0.93
CA ASP A 16 23.39 14.38 -0.35
C ASP A 16 22.16 14.27 -1.27
N ILE A 17 21.07 13.75 -0.72
CA ILE A 17 19.81 13.65 -1.46
C ILE A 17 19.24 15.06 -1.61
N PHE A 18 18.82 15.42 -2.82
CA PHE A 18 18.13 16.68 -3.08
C PHE A 18 16.85 16.77 -2.27
N GLN A 19 16.69 17.87 -1.51
CA GLN A 19 15.57 18.08 -0.60
C GLN A 19 14.41 18.79 -1.32
N TRP A 20 13.43 18.02 -1.78
CA TRP A 20 12.30 18.52 -2.56
C TRP A 20 11.31 19.32 -1.71
N LYS A 21 10.88 20.48 -2.21
CA LYS A 21 9.77 21.25 -1.65
C LYS A 21 8.44 20.70 -2.15
N ARG A 22 7.35 20.92 -1.39
CA ARG A 22 5.99 20.46 -1.72
C ARG A 22 5.57 20.79 -3.16
N ILE A 23 5.85 22.00 -3.64
CA ILE A 23 5.47 22.46 -4.99
C ILE A 23 6.24 21.68 -6.07
N GLU A 24 7.49 21.34 -5.82
CA GLU A 24 8.31 20.57 -6.74
C GLU A 24 7.81 19.12 -6.83
N VAL A 25 7.41 18.53 -5.70
CA VAL A 25 6.81 17.19 -5.64
C VAL A 25 5.50 17.13 -6.42
N LEU A 26 4.65 18.16 -6.33
CA LEU A 26 3.40 18.24 -7.10
C LEU A 26 3.61 18.33 -8.62
N LYS A 27 4.81 18.75 -9.08
CA LYS A 27 5.17 18.77 -10.49
C LYS A 27 5.81 17.46 -10.96
N ASP A 28 6.14 16.57 -10.05
CA ASP A 28 6.76 15.28 -10.36
C ASP A 28 5.71 14.21 -10.63
N TYR A 29 5.65 13.71 -11.86
CA TYR A 29 4.71 12.65 -12.24
C TYR A 29 4.90 11.35 -11.45
N ARG A 30 6.11 11.08 -10.91
CA ARG A 30 6.41 9.92 -10.08
C ARG A 30 5.57 9.93 -8.80
N PHE A 31 5.32 11.11 -8.23
CA PHE A 31 4.47 11.28 -7.06
C PHE A 31 3.07 10.69 -7.30
N TYR A 32 2.45 11.01 -8.44
CA TYR A 32 1.10 10.55 -8.75
C TYR A 32 1.03 9.04 -8.98
N ILE A 33 2.04 8.46 -9.63
CA ILE A 33 2.11 7.00 -9.84
C ILE A 33 2.29 6.27 -8.53
N ILE A 34 3.16 6.77 -7.63
CA ILE A 34 3.33 6.21 -6.29
C ILE A 34 2.04 6.36 -5.48
N CYS A 35 1.40 7.54 -5.51
CA CYS A 35 0.11 7.75 -4.86
C CYS A 35 -0.94 6.76 -5.39
N LEU A 36 -1.08 6.58 -6.70
CA LEU A 36 -2.03 5.63 -7.29
C LEU A 36 -1.85 4.23 -6.71
N ASN A 37 -0.61 3.77 -6.55
CA ASN A 37 -0.31 2.49 -5.94
C ASN A 37 -0.65 2.47 -4.44
N MET A 38 -0.27 3.52 -3.68
CA MET A 38 -0.51 3.61 -2.24
C MET A 38 -2.00 3.78 -1.88
N LEU A 39 -2.80 4.36 -2.78
CA LEU A 39 -4.23 4.56 -2.56
C LEU A 39 -5.04 3.27 -2.67
N ALA A 40 -4.52 2.21 -3.32
CA ALA A 40 -5.22 0.93 -3.46
C ALA A 40 -5.66 0.35 -2.11
N MET A 41 -4.75 0.29 -1.15
CA MET A 41 -5.03 -0.29 0.16
C MET A 41 -6.13 0.46 0.93
N PRO A 42 -6.08 1.82 1.10
CA PRO A 42 -7.11 2.55 1.82
C PRO A 42 -8.52 2.38 1.25
N TRP A 43 -8.74 2.52 -0.06
CA TRP A 43 -10.09 2.46 -0.59
C TRP A 43 -10.66 1.04 -0.64
N ILE A 44 -9.83 0.03 -0.97
CA ILE A 44 -10.29 -1.36 -1.03
C ILE A 44 -10.56 -1.89 0.37
N ALA A 45 -9.62 -1.72 1.31
CA ALA A 45 -9.81 -2.21 2.68
C ALA A 45 -11.00 -1.52 3.36
N THR A 46 -11.18 -0.21 3.18
CA THR A 46 -12.34 0.50 3.74
C THR A 46 -13.64 0.00 3.13
N GLY A 47 -13.70 -0.20 1.80
CA GLY A 47 -14.86 -0.80 1.15
C GLY A 47 -15.19 -2.18 1.71
N VAL A 48 -14.18 -3.05 1.85
CA VAL A 48 -14.36 -4.38 2.44
C VAL A 48 -14.88 -4.30 3.88
N PHE A 49 -14.32 -3.43 4.71
CA PHE A 49 -14.70 -3.34 6.13
C PHE A 49 -16.08 -2.74 6.34
N VAL A 50 -16.44 -1.72 5.56
CA VAL A 50 -17.78 -1.10 5.64
C VAL A 50 -18.87 -2.05 5.14
N TYR A 51 -18.61 -2.77 4.05
CA TYR A 51 -19.58 -3.67 3.44
C TYR A 51 -19.33 -5.15 3.76
N GLN A 52 -18.66 -5.44 4.91
CA GLN A 52 -18.36 -6.81 5.34
C GLN A 52 -19.61 -7.70 5.46
N SER A 53 -20.74 -7.15 5.89
CA SER A 53 -22.00 -7.92 5.99
C SER A 53 -22.47 -8.38 4.61
N PHE A 54 -22.46 -7.48 3.62
CA PHE A 54 -22.80 -7.83 2.24
C PHE A 54 -21.86 -8.91 1.67
N ILE A 55 -20.56 -8.82 1.95
CA ILE A 55 -19.56 -9.82 1.52
C ILE A 55 -19.87 -11.17 2.19
N THR A 56 -20.14 -11.16 3.49
CA THR A 56 -20.42 -12.36 4.29
C THR A 56 -21.67 -13.08 3.80
N GLU A 57 -22.74 -12.35 3.52
CA GLU A 57 -23.99 -12.87 2.97
C GLU A 57 -23.82 -13.39 1.54
N SER A 58 -23.16 -12.60 0.67
CA SER A 58 -22.92 -12.98 -0.73
C SER A 58 -22.08 -14.25 -0.88
N LYS A 59 -21.19 -14.54 0.08
CA LYS A 59 -20.27 -15.69 0.08
C LYS A 59 -20.75 -16.85 0.96
N ASP A 60 -21.88 -16.68 1.63
CA ASP A 60 -22.40 -17.64 2.63
C ASP A 60 -21.34 -17.98 3.71
N TRP A 61 -20.55 -16.99 4.09
CA TRP A 61 -19.60 -17.10 5.21
C TRP A 61 -20.34 -16.78 6.50
N GLY A 62 -20.33 -17.65 7.48
CA GLY A 62 -20.97 -17.36 8.76
C GLY A 62 -20.35 -16.14 9.45
N THR A 63 -21.16 -15.35 10.16
CA THR A 63 -20.72 -14.15 10.91
C THR A 63 -19.63 -14.45 11.92
N PHE A 64 -19.63 -15.64 12.52
CA PHE A 64 -18.60 -16.09 13.46
C PHE A 64 -17.25 -16.31 12.74
N ILE A 65 -17.26 -16.87 11.54
CA ILE A 65 -16.05 -17.14 10.75
C ILE A 65 -15.41 -15.83 10.29
N ILE A 66 -16.21 -14.87 9.83
CA ILE A 66 -15.67 -13.58 9.42
C ILE A 66 -15.04 -12.82 10.61
N ALA A 67 -15.64 -12.88 11.79
CA ALA A 67 -15.07 -12.31 13.01
C ALA A 67 -13.71 -12.93 13.37
N GLN A 68 -13.57 -14.25 13.26
CA GLN A 68 -12.29 -14.93 13.46
C GLN A 68 -11.27 -14.55 12.37
N SER A 69 -11.70 -14.34 11.13
CA SER A 69 -10.82 -13.93 10.04
C SER A 69 -10.24 -12.53 10.26
N PHE A 70 -10.95 -11.62 10.95
CA PHE A 70 -10.41 -10.33 11.40
C PHE A 70 -9.27 -10.48 12.41
N MET A 71 -9.27 -11.54 13.24
CA MET A 71 -8.13 -11.83 14.11
C MET A 71 -6.88 -12.17 13.29
N VAL A 72 -7.04 -13.01 12.24
CA VAL A 72 -5.94 -13.34 11.31
C VAL A 72 -5.44 -12.09 10.59
N TYR A 73 -6.34 -11.23 10.08
CA TYR A 73 -5.99 -9.92 9.52
C TYR A 73 -5.11 -9.11 10.47
N SER A 74 -5.53 -8.97 11.74
CA SER A 74 -4.83 -8.15 12.72
C SER A 74 -3.45 -8.70 13.05
N ILE A 75 -3.34 -10.01 13.27
CA ILE A 75 -2.08 -10.69 13.57
C ILE A 75 -1.10 -10.51 12.39
N LEU A 76 -1.55 -10.83 11.17
CA LEU A 76 -0.69 -10.74 9.99
C LEU A 76 -0.31 -9.29 9.67
N SER A 77 -1.20 -8.32 9.92
CA SER A 77 -0.88 -6.90 9.75
C SER A 77 0.24 -6.46 10.68
N VAL A 78 0.17 -6.82 11.98
CA VAL A 78 1.21 -6.47 12.96
C VAL A 78 2.52 -7.18 12.67
N VAL A 79 2.48 -8.50 12.40
CA VAL A 79 3.68 -9.27 12.06
C VAL A 79 4.36 -8.70 10.82
N THR A 80 3.59 -8.42 9.78
CA THR A 80 4.13 -7.86 8.52
C THR A 80 4.68 -6.45 8.72
N LEU A 81 4.04 -5.62 9.55
CA LEU A 81 4.53 -4.29 9.90
C LEU A 81 5.92 -4.37 10.53
N LEU A 82 6.12 -5.26 11.52
CA LEU A 82 7.41 -5.45 12.16
C LEU A 82 8.48 -5.98 11.18
N VAL A 83 8.14 -7.00 10.40
CA VAL A 83 9.04 -7.58 9.39
C VAL A 83 9.39 -6.57 8.31
N SER A 84 8.45 -5.71 7.91
CA SER A 84 8.67 -4.69 6.88
C SER A 84 9.74 -3.67 7.27
N GLY A 85 9.88 -3.35 8.57
CA GLY A 85 10.98 -2.52 9.06
C GLY A 85 12.34 -3.10 8.68
N PHE A 86 12.57 -4.38 9.04
CA PHE A 86 13.82 -5.07 8.69
C PHE A 86 14.05 -5.21 7.18
N LEU A 87 12.97 -5.41 6.42
CA LEU A 87 13.07 -5.51 4.95
C LEU A 87 13.47 -4.19 4.31
N ILE A 88 12.98 -3.06 4.82
CA ILE A 88 13.35 -1.73 4.31
C ILE A 88 14.81 -1.42 4.56
N ASP A 89 15.32 -1.76 5.74
CA ASP A 89 16.72 -1.57 6.08
C ASP A 89 17.64 -2.36 5.13
N LYS A 90 17.19 -3.53 4.67
CA LYS A 90 17.97 -4.39 3.79
C LYS A 90 17.80 -4.09 2.29
N PHE A 91 16.59 -3.77 1.83
CA PHE A 91 16.25 -3.74 0.40
C PHE A 91 15.85 -2.36 -0.13
N SER A 92 15.66 -1.36 0.71
CA SER A 92 15.13 -0.03 0.36
C SER A 92 13.60 -0.03 0.11
N SER A 93 12.93 1.02 0.58
CA SER A 93 11.46 1.12 0.53
C SER A 93 10.92 1.22 -0.91
N ARG A 94 11.61 1.94 -1.80
CA ARG A 94 11.20 2.08 -3.21
C ARG A 94 11.20 0.76 -3.97
N LYS A 95 12.09 -0.19 -3.63
CA LYS A 95 12.11 -1.52 -4.26
C LYS A 95 10.96 -2.38 -3.75
N LEU A 96 10.64 -2.28 -2.46
CA LEU A 96 9.57 -3.02 -1.81
C LEU A 96 8.19 -2.51 -2.18
N LEU A 97 8.08 -1.26 -2.64
CA LEU A 97 6.80 -0.63 -2.99
C LEU A 97 5.99 -1.41 -4.03
N ILE A 98 6.67 -2.10 -4.96
CA ILE A 98 6.04 -2.93 -5.99
C ILE A 98 5.33 -4.13 -5.36
N TYR A 99 5.92 -4.69 -4.31
CA TYR A 99 5.39 -5.89 -3.64
C TYR A 99 4.25 -5.59 -2.67
N MET A 100 4.05 -4.31 -2.29
CA MET A 100 3.09 -3.89 -1.27
C MET A 100 1.66 -4.35 -1.57
N ASN A 101 1.23 -4.24 -2.82
CA ASN A 101 -0.14 -4.55 -3.24
C ASN A 101 -0.30 -5.94 -3.87
N ILE A 102 0.75 -6.76 -3.95
CA ILE A 102 0.63 -8.13 -4.46
C ILE A 102 -0.29 -8.99 -3.57
N PRO A 103 -0.15 -8.98 -2.23
CA PRO A 103 -1.09 -9.72 -1.38
C PRO A 103 -2.53 -9.20 -1.53
N LEU A 104 -2.73 -7.89 -1.65
CA LEU A 104 -4.04 -7.29 -1.89
C LEU A 104 -4.63 -7.75 -3.23
N MET A 105 -3.83 -7.83 -4.28
CA MET A 105 -4.25 -8.34 -5.59
C MET A 105 -4.66 -9.81 -5.51
N ILE A 106 -3.89 -10.64 -4.80
CA ILE A 106 -4.22 -12.06 -4.60
C ILE A 106 -5.51 -12.18 -3.78
N SER A 107 -5.73 -11.32 -2.76
CA SER A 107 -6.96 -11.33 -1.96
C SER A 107 -8.21 -11.08 -2.81
N THR A 108 -8.15 -10.17 -3.78
CA THR A 108 -9.27 -9.95 -4.71
C THR A 108 -9.54 -11.16 -5.59
N LEU A 109 -8.51 -11.89 -6.04
CA LEU A 109 -8.69 -13.16 -6.77
C LEU A 109 -9.30 -14.24 -5.90
N VAL A 110 -8.89 -14.34 -4.63
CA VAL A 110 -9.52 -15.28 -3.67
C VAL A 110 -11.00 -14.96 -3.53
N LEU A 111 -11.37 -13.69 -3.42
CA LEU A 111 -12.77 -13.28 -3.31
C LEU A 111 -13.58 -13.57 -4.60
N ILE A 112 -12.95 -13.51 -5.78
CA ILE A 112 -13.60 -13.80 -7.06
C ILE A 112 -13.86 -15.31 -7.23
N PHE A 113 -12.87 -16.17 -6.93
CA PHE A 113 -12.92 -17.57 -7.35
C PHE A 113 -13.38 -18.54 -6.27
N PHE A 114 -13.36 -18.15 -4.99
CA PHE A 114 -13.63 -19.08 -3.89
C PHE A 114 -14.77 -18.57 -3.00
N ASN A 115 -15.65 -19.53 -2.58
CA ASN A 115 -16.81 -19.24 -1.73
C ASN A 115 -16.76 -19.98 -0.38
N THR A 116 -15.81 -20.90 -0.17
CA THR A 116 -15.75 -21.67 1.06
C THR A 116 -15.44 -20.78 2.28
N PRO A 117 -16.07 -21.03 3.45
CA PRO A 117 -15.85 -20.19 4.64
C PRO A 117 -14.38 -20.05 5.06
N VAL A 118 -13.55 -21.10 4.84
CA VAL A 118 -12.11 -21.07 5.14
C VAL A 118 -11.37 -20.02 4.31
N THR A 119 -11.87 -19.68 3.12
CA THR A 119 -11.23 -18.67 2.27
C THR A 119 -11.32 -17.26 2.82
N SER A 120 -12.24 -16.99 3.76
CA SER A 120 -12.31 -15.71 4.46
C SER A 120 -11.03 -15.41 5.26
N PHE A 121 -10.40 -16.43 5.85
CA PHE A 121 -9.13 -16.29 6.57
C PHE A 121 -7.99 -15.92 5.62
N ILE A 122 -7.95 -16.54 4.44
CA ILE A 122 -6.94 -16.23 3.41
C ILE A 122 -7.17 -14.82 2.88
N PHE A 123 -8.41 -14.48 2.56
CA PHE A 123 -8.82 -13.17 2.05
C PHE A 123 -8.40 -12.04 2.99
N LEU A 124 -8.88 -12.07 4.25
CA LEU A 124 -8.54 -11.04 5.24
C LEU A 124 -7.07 -11.09 5.65
N GLY A 125 -6.47 -12.27 5.73
CA GLY A 125 -5.04 -12.42 6.02
C GLY A 125 -4.16 -11.73 4.99
N LEU A 126 -4.45 -11.87 3.70
CA LEU A 126 -3.73 -11.20 2.61
C LEU A 126 -3.92 -9.68 2.64
N ILE A 127 -5.12 -9.21 2.98
CA ILE A 127 -5.35 -7.77 3.22
C ILE A 127 -4.50 -7.29 4.41
N GLY A 128 -4.40 -8.08 5.49
CA GLY A 128 -3.54 -7.78 6.65
C GLY A 128 -2.07 -7.65 6.29
N ILE A 129 -1.54 -8.56 5.47
CA ILE A 129 -0.16 -8.48 4.97
C ILE A 129 0.06 -7.18 4.18
N SER A 130 -0.84 -6.87 3.25
CA SER A 130 -0.74 -5.64 2.45
C SER A 130 -0.83 -4.38 3.32
N ASN A 131 -1.68 -4.40 4.35
CA ASN A 131 -1.82 -3.30 5.31
C ASN A 131 -0.53 -3.08 6.11
N GLY A 132 0.10 -4.14 6.60
CA GLY A 132 1.37 -4.06 7.32
C GLY A 132 2.48 -3.43 6.46
N LEU A 133 2.60 -3.85 5.20
CA LEU A 133 3.53 -3.26 4.23
C LEU A 133 3.20 -1.77 3.96
N ALA A 134 1.93 -1.45 3.73
CA ALA A 134 1.50 -0.09 3.40
C ALA A 134 1.82 0.93 4.51
N ASN A 135 1.65 0.55 5.78
CA ASN A 135 1.92 1.42 6.91
C ASN A 135 3.39 1.86 7.01
N VAL A 136 4.33 0.97 6.72
CA VAL A 136 5.77 1.28 6.79
C VAL A 136 6.23 1.96 5.51
N LEU A 137 5.87 1.41 4.33
CA LEU A 137 6.28 1.93 3.03
C LEU A 137 5.70 3.30 2.74
N GLY A 138 4.49 3.60 3.23
CA GLY A 138 3.83 4.90 3.08
C GLY A 138 4.60 6.08 3.67
N SER A 139 5.52 5.83 4.60
CA SER A 139 6.37 6.87 5.19
C SER A 139 7.77 6.86 4.61
N SER A 140 8.40 5.69 4.57
CA SER A 140 9.80 5.52 4.20
C SER A 140 10.08 5.82 2.72
N THR A 141 9.13 5.50 1.83
CA THR A 141 9.28 5.78 0.40
C THR A 141 9.44 7.27 0.10
N TRP A 142 8.63 8.11 0.76
CA TRP A 142 8.72 9.57 0.55
C TRP A 142 10.05 10.14 1.05
N ALA A 143 10.53 9.67 2.21
CA ALA A 143 11.82 10.09 2.76
C ALA A 143 12.99 9.69 1.84
N GLU A 144 12.94 8.48 1.27
CA GLU A 144 13.97 7.95 0.39
C GLU A 144 14.02 8.67 -0.97
N ILE A 145 12.88 9.05 -1.55
CA ILE A 145 12.84 9.65 -2.89
C ILE A 145 12.99 11.17 -2.84
N TYR A 146 12.34 11.84 -1.89
CA TYR A 146 12.23 13.30 -1.85
C TYR A 146 13.04 13.96 -0.74
N GLY A 147 13.70 13.17 0.11
CA GLY A 147 14.49 13.66 1.24
C GLY A 147 13.64 13.93 2.49
N VAL A 148 14.32 14.18 3.60
CA VAL A 148 13.70 14.28 4.93
C VAL A 148 13.35 15.70 5.36
N LYS A 149 13.99 16.73 4.77
CA LYS A 149 13.86 18.13 5.24
C LYS A 149 12.42 18.65 5.20
N TYR A 150 11.65 18.31 4.18
CA TYR A 150 10.27 18.78 3.98
C TYR A 150 9.27 17.62 4.06
N ILE A 151 9.66 16.48 4.64
CA ILE A 151 8.87 15.25 4.65
C ILE A 151 7.47 15.44 5.25
N GLY A 152 7.33 16.28 6.29
CA GLY A 152 6.04 16.54 6.92
C GLY A 152 4.99 17.11 5.95
N SER A 153 5.39 18.06 5.08
CA SER A 153 4.49 18.65 4.09
C SER A 153 4.14 17.69 2.94
N ILE A 154 5.05 16.80 2.57
CA ILE A 154 4.84 15.76 1.54
C ILE A 154 3.91 14.66 2.09
N LYS A 155 4.17 14.22 3.33
CA LYS A 155 3.29 13.24 4.01
C LYS A 155 1.88 13.79 4.22
N ALA A 156 1.73 15.06 4.60
CA ALA A 156 0.43 15.67 4.75
C ALA A 156 -0.40 15.61 3.45
N LEU A 157 0.25 15.85 2.31
CA LEU A 157 -0.39 15.75 0.99
C LEU A 157 -0.81 14.31 0.67
N SER A 158 0.08 13.33 0.83
CA SER A 158 -0.24 11.93 0.59
C SER A 158 -1.29 11.40 1.56
N THR A 159 -1.25 11.80 2.84
CA THR A 159 -2.27 11.42 3.83
C THR A 159 -3.64 12.00 3.48
N ALA A 160 -3.72 13.26 3.02
CA ALA A 160 -4.98 13.84 2.55
C ALA A 160 -5.58 13.04 1.39
N LEU A 161 -4.76 12.62 0.43
CA LEU A 161 -5.19 11.74 -0.67
C LEU A 161 -5.66 10.38 -0.16
N MET A 162 -4.97 9.79 0.82
CA MET A 162 -5.38 8.52 1.43
C MET A 162 -6.73 8.62 2.14
N VAL A 163 -6.98 9.70 2.89
CA VAL A 163 -8.29 9.95 3.53
C VAL A 163 -9.39 10.11 2.48
N PHE A 164 -9.13 10.87 1.42
CA PHE A 164 -10.06 10.97 0.30
C PHE A 164 -10.33 9.59 -0.34
N SER A 165 -9.29 8.77 -0.48
CA SER A 165 -9.39 7.42 -1.04
C SER A 165 -10.28 6.49 -0.19
N THR A 166 -10.27 6.62 1.15
CA THR A 166 -11.18 5.85 2.01
C THR A 166 -12.64 6.22 1.77
N ALA A 167 -12.95 7.52 1.68
CA ALA A 167 -14.28 8.01 1.36
C ALA A 167 -14.74 7.56 -0.04
N PHE A 168 -13.84 7.65 -1.02
CA PHE A 168 -14.09 7.16 -2.38
C PHE A 168 -14.39 5.66 -2.39
N GLY A 169 -13.62 4.85 -1.65
CA GLY A 169 -13.83 3.41 -1.55
C GLY A 169 -15.20 3.07 -1.01
N THR A 170 -15.61 3.70 0.09
CA THR A 170 -16.95 3.52 0.66
C THR A 170 -18.04 3.90 -0.32
N ALA A 171 -17.93 5.05 -0.97
CA ALA A 171 -18.91 5.53 -1.94
C ALA A 171 -18.98 4.63 -3.19
N LEU A 172 -17.82 4.18 -3.70
CA LEU A 172 -17.78 3.30 -4.89
C LEU A 172 -18.40 1.93 -4.61
N PHE A 173 -18.04 1.30 -3.48
CA PHE A 173 -18.65 0.01 -3.10
C PHE A 173 -20.16 0.14 -2.94
N GLY A 174 -20.64 1.15 -2.20
CA GLY A 174 -22.07 1.38 -2.03
C GLY A 174 -22.79 1.60 -3.35
N PHE A 175 -22.26 2.45 -4.22
CA PHE A 175 -22.83 2.70 -5.54
C PHE A 175 -22.93 1.43 -6.40
N LEU A 176 -21.89 0.60 -6.39
CA LEU A 176 -21.89 -0.65 -7.15
C LEU A 176 -22.89 -1.66 -6.58
N ILE A 177 -22.97 -1.78 -5.26
CA ILE A 177 -23.94 -2.65 -4.57
C ILE A 177 -25.37 -2.20 -4.87
N ASP A 178 -25.67 -0.90 -4.77
CA ASP A 178 -26.99 -0.32 -5.07
C ASP A 178 -27.40 -0.52 -6.53
N LYS A 179 -26.42 -0.64 -7.45
CA LYS A 179 -26.66 -0.98 -8.86
C LYS A 179 -26.83 -2.49 -9.11
N GLY A 180 -26.74 -3.32 -8.07
CA GLY A 180 -26.92 -4.76 -8.16
C GLY A 180 -25.69 -5.53 -8.64
N TYR A 181 -24.48 -4.93 -8.59
CA TYR A 181 -23.25 -5.65 -8.90
C TYR A 181 -22.93 -6.66 -7.80
N SER A 182 -22.50 -7.85 -8.22
CA SER A 182 -22.07 -8.90 -7.28
C SER A 182 -20.72 -8.56 -6.65
N ILE A 183 -20.39 -9.20 -5.54
CA ILE A 183 -19.10 -8.99 -4.85
C ILE A 183 -17.91 -9.39 -5.73
N GLU A 184 -18.06 -10.40 -6.57
CA GLU A 184 -17.04 -10.83 -7.54
C GLU A 184 -16.75 -9.75 -8.56
N GLN A 185 -17.78 -9.04 -9.05
CA GLN A 185 -17.61 -7.94 -10.00
C GLN A 185 -16.94 -6.74 -9.33
N ILE A 186 -17.26 -6.43 -8.08
CA ILE A 186 -16.61 -5.38 -7.30
C ILE A 186 -15.14 -5.73 -7.04
N ALA A 187 -14.86 -6.99 -6.67
CA ALA A 187 -13.52 -7.50 -6.51
C ALA A 187 -12.71 -7.45 -7.82
N PHE A 188 -13.35 -7.71 -8.96
CA PHE A 188 -12.71 -7.61 -10.28
C PHE A 188 -12.34 -6.17 -10.64
N VAL A 189 -13.18 -5.19 -10.34
CA VAL A 189 -12.84 -3.76 -10.50
C VAL A 189 -11.63 -3.41 -9.64
N SER A 190 -11.62 -3.88 -8.39
CA SER A 190 -10.49 -3.68 -7.47
C SER A 190 -9.22 -4.32 -7.99
N PHE A 191 -9.31 -5.55 -8.53
CA PHE A 191 -8.19 -6.26 -9.14
C PHE A 191 -7.60 -5.46 -10.32
N ILE A 192 -8.45 -4.98 -11.24
CA ILE A 192 -8.00 -4.18 -12.40
C ILE A 192 -7.26 -2.93 -11.93
N TYR A 193 -7.78 -2.22 -10.94
CA TYR A 193 -7.11 -1.02 -10.40
C TYR A 193 -5.72 -1.35 -9.86
N ILE A 194 -5.60 -2.39 -9.01
CA ILE A 194 -4.33 -2.81 -8.43
C ILE A 194 -3.35 -3.21 -9.55
N PHE A 195 -3.81 -4.00 -10.51
CA PHE A 195 -3.00 -4.49 -11.62
C PHE A 195 -2.43 -3.33 -12.46
N ILE A 196 -3.27 -2.35 -12.82
CA ILE A 196 -2.83 -1.15 -13.55
C ILE A 196 -1.84 -0.35 -12.70
N SER A 197 -2.10 -0.17 -11.40
CA SER A 197 -1.20 0.58 -10.52
C SER A 197 0.18 -0.05 -10.39
N ILE A 198 0.25 -1.38 -10.31
CA ILE A 198 1.52 -2.14 -10.27
C ILE A 198 2.24 -2.00 -11.61
N ILE A 199 1.55 -2.14 -12.75
CA ILE A 199 2.16 -1.98 -14.07
C ILE A 199 2.77 -0.58 -14.23
N LEU A 200 2.02 0.47 -13.89
CA LEU A 200 2.52 1.85 -13.97
C LEU A 200 3.75 2.04 -13.08
N LEU A 201 3.74 1.44 -11.89
CA LEU A 201 4.88 1.52 -10.98
C LEU A 201 6.11 0.78 -11.53
N LEU A 202 5.92 -0.37 -12.18
CA LEU A 202 7.00 -1.13 -12.84
C LEU A 202 7.65 -0.31 -13.97
N PHE A 203 6.88 0.42 -14.78
CA PHE A 203 7.41 1.29 -15.83
C PHE A 203 8.27 2.43 -15.27
N VAL A 204 7.93 2.92 -14.09
CA VAL A 204 8.65 4.04 -13.46
C VAL A 204 9.74 3.58 -12.50
N ARG A 205 9.82 2.28 -12.18
CA ARG A 205 10.76 1.70 -11.20
C ARG A 205 12.19 2.22 -11.32
N ASN A 206 12.74 2.24 -12.54
CA ASN A 206 14.11 2.67 -12.78
C ASN A 206 14.32 4.19 -12.59
N LYS A 207 13.23 4.97 -12.57
CA LYS A 207 13.23 6.42 -12.38
C LYS A 207 12.94 6.83 -10.93
N LEU A 208 12.64 5.89 -10.03
CA LEU A 208 12.38 6.15 -8.62
C LEU A 208 13.66 6.43 -7.82
N ASN A 209 14.81 6.50 -8.46
CA ASN A 209 16.05 6.85 -7.80
C ASN A 209 15.96 8.27 -7.20
N PRO A 210 16.49 8.49 -5.98
CA PRO A 210 16.60 9.82 -5.42
C PRO A 210 17.51 10.67 -6.32
N ARG A 211 17.23 11.97 -6.37
CA ARG A 211 18.11 12.92 -7.02
C ARG A 211 19.21 13.28 -6.02
N TYR A 212 20.44 13.15 -6.41
CA TYR A 212 21.59 13.56 -5.62
C TYR A 212 22.05 14.97 -6.06
N ILE A 213 22.62 15.72 -5.12
CA ILE A 213 23.23 17.04 -5.36
C ILE A 213 24.66 16.84 -5.87
#